data_4918ee6196fd715a4d9ceb2bf7642c0a
#
_entry.id   4918ee6196fd715a4d9ceb2bf7642c0a
#
_cell.length_a   1.000
_cell.length_b   1.000
_cell.length_c   1.000
_cell.angle_alpha   90.00
_cell.angle_beta   90.00
_cell.angle_gamma   90.00
#
_symmetry.space_group_name_H-M   'P 1'
#
loop_
_entity.id
_entity.type
_entity.pdbx_description
1 polymer ?
#
loop_
_entity_poly.entity_id
_entity_poly.type
_entity_poly.pdbx_seq_one_letter_code
_entity_poly.pdbx_strand_id
1 'polypeptide(L)'
;MTREEAKKIVNLYSIIEAYANGETIEVFDGPGKWKELEKYSFTWPPEHYRIKPKSEFRPFKNSAECLEEMKKHNCFGWVINKFTKISINMILICDHFCRFIDEEQNYDCDYEEILKDYTFLDGTPFGIKVEN
;
A
#
# COMPACT_ATOMS: atom_id res chain seq x y z
N MET A 1 38.86 12.73 -3.66
CA MET A 1 37.40 12.70 -3.53
C MET A 1 36.93 14.00 -2.90
N THR A 2 35.99 14.69 -3.54
CA THR A 2 35.39 15.90 -2.99
C THR A 2 34.28 15.53 -1.99
N ARG A 3 33.85 16.48 -1.17
CA ARG A 3 32.73 16.28 -0.25
C ARG A 3 31.42 16.01 -1.00
N GLU A 4 31.23 16.65 -2.17
CA GLU A 4 30.05 16.41 -3.01
C GLU A 4 30.04 15.00 -3.58
N GLU A 5 31.18 14.50 -4.03
CA GLU A 5 31.30 13.11 -4.49
C GLU A 5 31.01 12.12 -3.36
N ALA A 6 31.50 12.39 -2.17
CA ALA A 6 31.24 11.57 -0.99
C ALA A 6 29.74 11.54 -0.65
N LYS A 7 29.07 12.69 -0.71
CA LYS A 7 27.62 12.78 -0.47
C LYS A 7 26.82 11.97 -1.50
N LYS A 8 27.22 12.01 -2.76
CA LYS A 8 26.57 11.21 -3.82
C LYS A 8 26.72 9.72 -3.56
N ILE A 9 27.89 9.28 -3.14
CA ILE A 9 28.12 7.86 -2.80
C ILE A 9 27.27 7.43 -1.61
N VAL A 10 27.18 8.25 -0.57
CA VAL A 10 26.35 7.96 0.61
C VAL A 10 24.88 7.89 0.24
N ASN A 11 24.39 8.81 -0.60
CA ASN A 11 23.00 8.82 -1.05
C ASN A 11 22.68 7.56 -1.88
N LEU A 12 23.58 7.17 -2.77
CA LEU A 12 23.40 5.95 -3.57
C LEU A 12 23.43 4.70 -2.67
N TYR A 13 24.31 4.68 -1.67
CA TYR A 13 24.36 3.59 -0.70
C TYR A 13 23.04 3.43 0.04
N SER A 14 22.42 4.54 0.48
CA SER A 14 21.12 4.51 1.15
C SER A 14 20.03 3.91 0.27
N ILE A 15 20.02 4.22 -1.02
CA ILE A 15 19.08 3.66 -1.98
C ILE A 15 19.32 2.15 -2.14
N ILE A 16 20.55 1.74 -2.28
CA ILE A 16 20.94 0.32 -2.42
C ILE A 16 20.55 -0.46 -1.16
N GLU A 17 20.79 0.12 0.01
CA GLU A 17 20.41 -0.49 1.28
C GLU A 17 18.89 -0.68 1.39
N ALA A 18 18.12 0.33 1.03
CA ALA A 18 16.65 0.24 1.00
C ALA A 18 16.19 -0.88 0.07
N TYR A 19 16.80 -0.99 -1.11
CA TYR A 19 16.52 -2.08 -2.05
C TYR A 19 16.85 -3.44 -1.43
N ALA A 20 17.98 -3.57 -0.77
CA ALA A 20 18.38 -4.81 -0.11
C ALA A 20 17.41 -5.21 1.01
N ASN A 21 16.77 -4.23 1.64
CA ASN A 21 15.75 -4.43 2.68
C ASN A 21 14.34 -4.70 2.12
N GLY A 22 14.20 -4.83 0.81
CA GLY A 22 12.92 -5.18 0.16
C GLY A 22 12.05 -3.97 -0.22
N GLU A 23 12.56 -2.76 -0.10
CA GLU A 23 11.82 -1.58 -0.53
C GLU A 23 11.87 -1.43 -2.05
N THR A 24 10.80 -0.86 -2.62
CA THR A 24 10.73 -0.59 -4.05
C THR A 24 11.46 0.71 -4.37
N ILE A 25 12.33 0.65 -5.37
CA ILE A 25 13.07 1.82 -5.85
C ILE A 25 12.43 2.31 -7.15
N GLU A 26 12.28 3.63 -7.26
CA GLU A 26 11.82 4.27 -8.48
C GLU A 26 12.97 5.03 -9.13
N VAL A 27 12.96 5.06 -10.47
CA VAL A 27 13.93 5.80 -11.28
C VAL A 27 13.22 6.95 -12.01
N PHE A 28 13.90 8.07 -12.11
CA PHE A 28 13.41 9.26 -12.79
C PHE A 28 13.14 8.96 -14.28
N ASP A 29 11.94 9.30 -14.76
CA ASP A 29 11.48 9.06 -16.13
C ASP A 29 10.89 10.33 -16.76
N GLY A 30 11.46 11.47 -16.44
CA GLY A 30 11.03 12.79 -16.90
C GLY A 30 10.46 13.65 -15.80
N PRO A 31 10.25 14.96 -16.02
CA PRO A 31 9.75 15.87 -15.00
C PRO A 31 8.45 15.38 -14.36
N GLY A 32 8.49 15.15 -13.04
CA GLY A 32 7.34 14.65 -12.28
C GLY A 32 6.96 13.19 -12.56
N LYS A 33 7.77 12.46 -13.33
CA LYS A 33 7.51 11.07 -13.67
C LYS A 33 8.54 10.15 -13.06
N TRP A 34 8.06 9.10 -12.41
CA TRP A 34 8.88 8.07 -11.80
C TRP A 34 8.35 6.72 -12.20
N LYS A 35 9.24 5.75 -12.44
CA LYS A 35 8.85 4.36 -12.74
C LYS A 35 9.62 3.41 -11.85
N GLU A 36 9.06 2.24 -11.59
CA GLU A 36 9.74 1.23 -10.81
C GLU A 36 10.97 0.73 -11.55
N LEU A 37 12.06 0.50 -10.80
CA LEU A 37 13.30 -0.03 -11.32
C LEU A 37 13.12 -1.52 -11.62
N GLU A 38 13.10 -1.89 -12.89
CA GLU A 38 12.94 -3.28 -13.32
C GLU A 38 14.25 -4.06 -13.35
N LYS A 39 15.36 -3.36 -13.64
CA LYS A 39 16.70 -3.95 -13.66
C LYS A 39 17.59 -3.25 -12.68
N TYR A 40 18.27 -4.03 -11.86
CA TYR A 40 19.08 -3.56 -10.75
C TYR A 40 20.47 -3.13 -11.18
N SER A 41 20.54 -2.13 -12.05
CA SER A 41 21.82 -1.48 -12.34
C SER A 41 21.75 -0.03 -11.87
N PHE A 42 22.50 0.30 -10.84
CA PHE A 42 22.57 1.65 -10.29
C PHE A 42 23.64 2.45 -11.07
N THR A 43 23.42 2.60 -12.37
CA THR A 43 24.38 3.28 -13.28
C THR A 43 24.14 4.77 -13.41
N TRP A 44 22.98 5.26 -12.96
CA TRP A 44 22.60 6.67 -13.02
C TRP A 44 23.06 7.40 -11.75
N PRO A 45 23.20 8.74 -11.79
CA PRO A 45 23.47 9.53 -10.59
C PRO A 45 22.43 9.28 -9.48
N PRO A 46 22.81 9.39 -8.19
CA PRO A 46 21.90 9.13 -7.07
C PRO A 46 20.58 9.92 -7.12
N GLU A 47 20.60 11.14 -7.65
CA GLU A 47 19.43 12.00 -7.77
C GLU A 47 18.37 11.46 -8.73
N HIS A 48 18.70 10.44 -9.55
CA HIS A 48 17.76 9.77 -10.45
C HIS A 48 17.00 8.63 -9.80
N TYR A 49 17.30 8.31 -8.54
CA TYR A 49 16.66 7.23 -7.80
C TYR A 49 15.95 7.76 -6.57
N ARG A 50 14.86 7.14 -6.20
CA ARG A 50 14.20 7.39 -4.93
C ARG A 50 13.58 6.11 -4.39
N ILE A 51 13.40 6.07 -3.07
CA ILE A 51 12.58 5.05 -2.44
C ILE A 51 11.12 5.40 -2.72
N LYS A 52 10.35 4.45 -3.28
CA LYS A 52 8.94 4.68 -3.56
C LYS A 52 8.19 5.08 -2.29
N PRO A 53 7.50 6.23 -2.27
CA PRO A 53 6.72 6.63 -1.11
C PRO A 53 5.68 5.58 -0.79
N LYS A 54 5.66 5.12 0.47
CA LYS A 54 4.63 4.21 0.94
C LYS A 54 3.39 5.02 1.25
N SER A 55 2.28 4.63 0.61
CA SER A 55 0.98 5.16 1.01
C SER A 55 0.62 4.51 2.33
N GLU A 56 0.48 5.30 3.37
CA GLU A 56 0.06 4.82 4.67
C GLU A 56 -1.46 4.86 4.77
N PHE A 57 -2.04 3.83 5.38
CA PHE A 57 -3.47 3.73 5.63
C PHE A 57 -3.69 3.43 7.11
N ARG A 58 -4.76 3.99 7.65
CA ARG A 58 -5.21 3.67 9.01
C ARG A 58 -6.51 2.90 8.96
N PRO A 59 -6.84 2.12 10.01
CA PRO A 59 -8.13 1.46 10.10
C PRO A 59 -9.28 2.46 10.13
N PHE A 60 -10.46 2.04 9.67
CA PHE A 60 -11.67 2.83 9.85
C PHE A 60 -11.99 2.95 11.34
N LYS A 61 -12.48 4.11 11.74
CA LYS A 61 -12.85 4.36 13.14
C LYS A 61 -14.26 3.86 13.45
N ASN A 62 -15.12 3.82 12.45
CA ASN A 62 -16.52 3.43 12.60
C ASN A 62 -17.13 2.99 11.25
N SER A 63 -18.38 2.57 11.29
CA SER A 63 -19.11 2.13 10.11
C SER A 63 -19.31 3.23 9.08
N ALA A 64 -19.46 4.48 9.51
CA ALA A 64 -19.66 5.60 8.60
C ALA A 64 -18.46 5.83 7.69
N GLU A 65 -17.25 5.79 8.22
CA GLU A 65 -16.01 5.90 7.42
C GLU A 65 -15.91 4.74 6.43
N CYS A 66 -16.20 3.53 6.89
CA CYS A 66 -16.17 2.33 6.05
C CYS A 66 -17.14 2.45 4.87
N LEU A 67 -18.38 2.84 5.12
CA LEU A 67 -19.40 3.00 4.09
C LEU A 67 -19.01 4.09 3.08
N GLU A 68 -18.47 5.21 3.53
CA GLU A 68 -18.04 6.29 2.65
C GLU A 68 -16.93 5.83 1.68
N GLU A 69 -15.94 5.13 2.19
CA GLU A 69 -14.85 4.60 1.35
C GLU A 69 -15.36 3.51 0.40
N MET A 70 -16.27 2.65 0.87
CA MET A 70 -16.90 1.63 0.03
C MET A 70 -17.61 2.24 -1.18
N LYS A 71 -18.34 3.33 -0.97
CA LYS A 71 -19.02 4.05 -2.06
C LYS A 71 -18.03 4.57 -3.11
N LYS A 72 -16.88 5.07 -2.67
CA LYS A 72 -15.84 5.56 -3.58
C LYS A 72 -15.26 4.47 -4.47
N HIS A 73 -15.18 3.25 -3.98
CA HIS A 73 -14.59 2.11 -4.68
C HIS A 73 -15.61 1.21 -5.37
N ASN A 74 -16.91 1.51 -5.28
CA ASN A 74 -18.00 0.74 -5.89
C ASN A 74 -17.95 -0.76 -5.63
N CYS A 75 -17.53 -1.15 -4.44
CA CYS A 75 -17.31 -2.56 -4.15
C CYS A 75 -18.54 -3.31 -3.63
N PHE A 76 -19.60 -2.62 -3.24
CA PHE A 76 -20.88 -3.22 -2.80
C PHE A 76 -20.73 -4.34 -1.76
N GLY A 77 -19.80 -4.17 -0.81
CA GLY A 77 -19.55 -5.17 0.22
C GLY A 77 -18.58 -6.28 -0.17
N TRP A 78 -18.02 -6.24 -1.37
CA TRP A 78 -16.99 -7.21 -1.76
C TRP A 78 -15.60 -6.71 -1.44
N VAL A 79 -14.77 -7.60 -0.90
CA VAL A 79 -13.36 -7.36 -0.60
C VAL A 79 -12.52 -8.53 -1.11
N ILE A 80 -11.23 -8.31 -1.26
CA ILE A 80 -10.27 -9.34 -1.69
C ILE A 80 -9.34 -9.66 -0.52
N ASN A 81 -9.19 -10.94 -0.21
CA ASN A 81 -8.17 -11.40 0.72
C ASN A 81 -6.80 -11.27 0.06
N LYS A 82 -5.87 -10.56 0.69
CA LYS A 82 -4.53 -10.31 0.14
C LYS A 82 -3.72 -11.58 -0.10
N PHE A 83 -3.94 -12.60 0.71
CA PHE A 83 -3.16 -13.84 0.67
C PHE A 83 -3.73 -14.85 -0.34
N THR A 84 -5.03 -15.07 -0.31
CA THR A 84 -5.69 -16.05 -1.18
C THR A 84 -6.10 -15.48 -2.53
N LYS A 85 -6.19 -14.15 -2.65
CA LYS A 85 -6.70 -13.43 -3.82
C LYS A 85 -8.16 -13.75 -4.16
N ILE A 86 -8.90 -14.28 -3.20
CA ILE A 86 -10.31 -14.64 -3.35
C ILE A 86 -11.17 -13.46 -2.88
N SER A 87 -12.23 -13.17 -3.64
CA SER A 87 -13.25 -12.18 -3.27
C SER A 87 -14.17 -12.76 -2.21
N ILE A 88 -14.42 -11.98 -1.17
CA ILE A 88 -15.27 -12.38 -0.05
C ILE A 88 -16.33 -11.32 0.14
N ASN A 89 -17.56 -11.74 0.47
CA ASN A 89 -18.65 -10.82 0.68
C ASN A 89 -18.78 -10.42 2.16
N MET A 90 -18.92 -9.12 2.35
CA MET A 90 -19.19 -8.52 3.65
C MET A 90 -20.69 -8.37 3.82
N ILE A 91 -21.26 -8.99 4.84
CA ILE A 91 -22.71 -9.05 5.05
C ILE A 91 -23.20 -8.11 6.15
N LEU A 92 -22.31 -7.57 6.96
CA LEU A 92 -22.65 -6.67 8.07
C LEU A 92 -21.50 -5.73 8.34
N ILE A 93 -21.82 -4.45 8.52
CA ILE A 93 -20.86 -3.41 8.87
C ILE A 93 -21.29 -2.79 10.20
N CYS A 94 -20.46 -2.94 11.23
CA CYS A 94 -20.70 -2.38 12.56
C CYS A 94 -19.60 -1.35 12.88
N ASP A 95 -19.78 -0.60 13.98
CA ASP A 95 -18.82 0.45 14.33
C ASP A 95 -17.43 -0.07 14.75
N HIS A 96 -17.34 -1.32 15.19
CA HIS A 96 -16.08 -1.91 15.64
C HIS A 96 -15.60 -3.09 14.80
N PHE A 97 -16.46 -3.65 13.96
CA PHE A 97 -16.11 -4.83 13.18
C PHE A 97 -17.00 -4.95 11.93
N CYS A 98 -16.56 -5.79 11.00
CA CYS A 98 -17.38 -6.22 9.87
C CYS A 98 -17.52 -7.74 9.91
N ARG A 99 -18.66 -8.23 9.41
CA ARG A 99 -18.91 -9.66 9.30
C ARG A 99 -18.83 -10.07 7.84
N PHE A 100 -18.04 -11.11 7.61
CA PHE A 100 -17.86 -11.70 6.29
C PHE A 100 -18.52 -13.06 6.22
N ILE A 101 -18.92 -13.44 5.03
CA ILE A 101 -19.37 -14.80 4.74
C ILE A 101 -18.41 -15.44 3.73
N ASP A 102 -17.90 -16.62 4.07
CA ASP A 102 -17.04 -17.42 3.22
C ASP A 102 -17.61 -18.85 3.22
N GLU A 103 -18.07 -19.28 2.07
CA GLU A 103 -18.81 -20.52 1.89
C GLU A 103 -20.02 -20.58 2.84
N GLU A 104 -19.98 -21.41 3.88
CA GLU A 104 -21.06 -21.54 4.86
C GLU A 104 -20.70 -20.95 6.23
N GLN A 105 -19.55 -20.29 6.35
CA GLN A 105 -19.07 -19.76 7.61
C GLN A 105 -19.12 -18.24 7.66
N ASN A 106 -19.62 -17.73 8.76
CA ASN A 106 -19.55 -16.30 9.09
C ASN A 106 -18.39 -16.06 10.05
N TYR A 107 -17.67 -14.98 9.85
CA TYR A 107 -16.64 -14.57 10.79
C TYR A 107 -16.56 -13.05 10.87
N ASP A 108 -16.16 -12.57 12.05
CA ASP A 108 -16.05 -11.14 12.35
C ASP A 108 -14.60 -10.73 12.36
N CYS A 109 -14.31 -9.60 11.72
CA CYS A 109 -12.98 -8.99 11.71
C CYS A 109 -13.09 -7.54 12.17
N ASP A 110 -12.22 -7.11 13.06
CA ASP A 110 -12.13 -5.71 13.41
C ASP A 110 -11.46 -4.92 12.27
N TYR A 111 -11.50 -3.60 12.33
CA TYR A 111 -10.98 -2.77 11.24
C TYR A 111 -9.45 -2.85 11.09
N GLU A 112 -8.73 -3.17 12.15
CA GLU A 112 -7.28 -3.39 12.05
C GLU A 112 -6.96 -4.66 11.28
N GLU A 113 -7.67 -5.75 11.56
CA GLU A 113 -7.52 -7.02 10.83
C GLU A 113 -7.90 -6.87 9.37
N ILE A 114 -8.98 -6.13 9.09
CA ILE A 114 -9.44 -5.91 7.72
C ILE A 114 -8.40 -5.13 6.92
N LEU A 115 -7.84 -4.08 7.48
CA LEU A 115 -6.80 -3.31 6.81
C LEU A 115 -5.57 -4.16 6.51
N LYS A 116 -5.22 -5.05 7.43
CA LYS A 116 -4.05 -5.92 7.29
C LYS A 116 -4.24 -6.99 6.21
N ASP A 117 -5.42 -7.60 6.14
CA ASP A 117 -5.64 -8.83 5.39
C ASP A 117 -6.47 -8.67 4.11
N TYR A 118 -7.16 -7.55 3.93
CA TYR A 118 -8.09 -7.35 2.81
C TYR A 118 -7.84 -6.06 2.06
N THR A 119 -8.31 -6.01 0.82
CA THR A 119 -8.33 -4.80 0.00
C THR A 119 -9.70 -4.62 -0.63
N PHE A 120 -9.98 -3.42 -1.13
CA PHE A 120 -11.09 -3.22 -2.05
C PHE A 120 -10.84 -4.00 -3.35
N LEU A 121 -11.86 -4.14 -4.19
CA LEU A 121 -11.74 -4.87 -5.46
C LEU A 121 -10.70 -4.27 -6.40
N ASP A 122 -10.44 -2.97 -6.29
CA ASP A 122 -9.43 -2.27 -7.09
C ASP A 122 -8.00 -2.42 -6.54
N GLY A 123 -7.83 -3.16 -5.45
CA GLY A 123 -6.52 -3.38 -4.81
C GLY A 123 -6.12 -2.33 -3.78
N THR A 124 -6.92 -1.28 -3.58
CA THR A 124 -6.66 -0.26 -2.56
C THR A 124 -6.83 -0.87 -1.16
N PRO A 125 -5.93 -0.58 -0.21
CA PRO A 125 -6.08 -1.05 1.17
C PRO A 125 -7.42 -0.64 1.78
N PHE A 126 -8.00 -1.50 2.60
CA PHE A 126 -9.31 -1.29 3.21
C PHE A 126 -9.19 -0.42 4.48
N GLY A 127 -8.96 0.86 4.27
CA GLY A 127 -8.76 1.84 5.33
C GLY A 127 -8.80 3.26 4.78
N ILE A 128 -8.45 4.22 5.63
CA ILE A 128 -8.36 5.63 5.27
C ILE A 128 -6.92 5.99 4.97
N LYS A 129 -6.68 6.59 3.80
CA LYS A 129 -5.36 7.07 3.45
C LYS A 129 -4.94 8.21 4.37
N VAL A 130 -3.79 8.06 5.02
CA VAL A 130 -3.21 9.09 5.87
C VAL A 130 -2.49 10.09 4.98
N GLU A 131 -2.94 11.34 5.00
CA GLU A 131 -2.28 12.43 4.28
C GLU A 131 -1.24 13.06 5.21
N ASN A 132 -0.01 13.16 4.71
CA ASN A 132 1.08 13.85 5.38
C ASN A 132 1.16 15.30 4.90
#